data_610fbf560097e54cba466567017d8b12
#
_entry.id   610fbf560097e54cba466567017d8b12
#
_cell.length_a   1.000
_cell.length_b   1.000
_cell.length_c   1.000
_cell.angle_alpha   90.00
_cell.angle_beta   90.00
_cell.angle_gamma   90.00
#
_symmetry.space_group_name_H-M   'P 1'
#
loop_
_entity.id
_entity.type
_entity.pdbx_description
1 polymer ?
#
loop_
_entity_poly.entity_id
_entity_poly.type
_entity_poly.pdbx_seq_one_letter_code
_entity_poly.pdbx_strand_id
1 'polypeptide(L)'
;LVNPDYVVIGEASGLNIKTGQRGRAEILLETFGKAAHSANPEKGVNAVKKMCRLISELDKLQPPVHEQLGKGIMEVTDIISSPYPGASVVPEYCRATLDRRLLTGETKESVLAPVKELIARLEKEDPQFSAKASFSVGKEKCYTDAEIQGERFFPGWYYDPKEDYIQKILG
;
A
#
# COMPACT_ATOMS: atom_id res chain seq x y z
N LEU A 1 21.64 -10.08 17.52
CA LEU A 1 20.68 -8.96 17.39
C LEU A 1 20.93 -8.00 18.55
N VAL A 2 21.09 -6.71 18.25
CA VAL A 2 21.19 -5.64 19.24
C VAL A 2 19.77 -5.21 19.56
N ASN A 3 19.45 -5.02 20.84
CA ASN A 3 18.18 -4.48 21.30
C ASN A 3 18.46 -3.17 22.05
N PRO A 4 18.59 -2.05 21.35
CA PRO A 4 18.91 -0.76 21.97
C PRO A 4 17.67 -0.18 22.67
N ASP A 5 17.90 0.57 23.76
CA ASP A 5 16.83 1.33 24.42
C ASP A 5 16.40 2.54 23.57
N TYR A 6 17.35 3.15 22.85
CA TYR A 6 17.11 4.29 21.97
C TYR A 6 17.92 4.20 20.69
N VAL A 7 17.40 4.79 19.62
CA VAL A 7 18.07 4.90 18.33
C VAL A 7 17.99 6.35 17.85
N VAL A 8 19.13 6.93 17.45
CA VAL A 8 19.21 8.23 16.79
C VAL A 8 19.64 7.99 15.35
N ILE A 9 18.85 8.48 14.40
CA ILE A 9 19.11 8.34 12.98
C ILE A 9 19.45 9.71 12.39
N GLY A 10 20.62 9.79 11.73
CA GLY A 10 21.04 11.00 11.02
C GLY A 10 20.27 11.14 9.70
N GLU A 11 19.40 12.13 9.64
CA GLU A 11 18.57 12.46 8.47
C GLU A 11 18.66 13.97 8.15
N ALA A 12 18.36 14.33 6.90
CA ALA A 12 18.29 15.72 6.47
C ALA A 12 17.05 16.43 7.07
N SER A 13 17.15 16.87 8.31
CA SER A 13 16.05 17.47 9.08
C SER A 13 16.19 19.00 9.28
N GLY A 14 17.22 19.64 8.66
CA GLY A 14 17.54 21.05 8.90
C GLY A 14 17.93 21.32 10.35
N LEU A 15 18.67 20.40 10.98
CA LEU A 15 19.09 20.42 12.38
C LEU A 15 17.94 20.39 13.40
N ASN A 16 16.76 19.94 12.97
CA ASN A 16 15.62 19.73 13.87
C ASN A 16 15.52 18.27 14.30
N ILE A 17 15.16 18.04 15.54
CA ILE A 17 14.81 16.71 16.03
C ILE A 17 13.42 16.37 15.53
N LYS A 18 13.29 15.22 14.86
CA LYS A 18 12.00 14.63 14.46
C LYS A 18 11.63 13.53 15.44
N THR A 19 10.54 13.72 16.16
CA THR A 19 10.07 12.79 17.19
C THR A 19 8.97 11.86 16.70
N GLY A 20 8.67 11.89 15.41
CA GLY A 20 7.68 11.02 14.78
C GLY A 20 7.82 10.97 13.27
N GLN A 21 7.39 9.85 12.72
CA GLN A 21 7.38 9.61 11.28
C GLN A 21 6.19 8.75 10.89
N ARG A 22 5.52 9.12 9.80
CA ARG A 22 4.53 8.25 9.17
C ARG A 22 5.23 7.02 8.61
N GLY A 23 4.65 5.86 8.86
CA GLY A 23 5.08 4.62 8.26
C GLY A 23 4.76 4.54 6.76
N ARG A 24 5.14 3.43 6.15
CA ARG A 24 4.85 3.14 4.75
C ARG A 24 4.42 1.70 4.57
N ALA A 25 3.41 1.48 3.74
CA ALA A 25 3.09 0.16 3.22
C ALA A 25 2.84 0.24 1.72
N GLU A 26 3.21 -0.81 1.01
CA GLU A 26 2.82 -1.02 -0.39
C GLU A 26 1.82 -2.15 -0.46
N ILE A 27 0.61 -1.87 -0.95
CA ILE A 27 -0.44 -2.86 -1.16
C ILE A 27 -0.53 -3.15 -2.65
N LEU A 28 -0.39 -4.41 -3.02
CA LEU A 28 -0.65 -4.92 -4.34
C LEU A 28 -2.14 -5.15 -4.49
N LEU A 29 -2.74 -4.46 -5.44
CA LEU A 29 -4.11 -4.67 -5.89
C LEU A 29 -4.08 -5.48 -7.17
N GLU A 30 -4.90 -6.51 -7.26
CA GLU A 30 -5.01 -7.39 -8.41
C GLU A 30 -6.48 -7.53 -8.79
N THR A 31 -6.80 -7.45 -10.07
CA THR A 31 -8.12 -7.75 -10.59
C THR A 31 -8.02 -8.79 -11.68
N PHE A 32 -8.99 -9.68 -11.69
CA PHE A 32 -9.05 -10.83 -12.58
C PHE A 32 -10.26 -10.72 -13.51
N GLY A 33 -10.08 -11.15 -14.72
CA GLY A 33 -11.08 -11.11 -15.76
C GLY A 33 -11.03 -12.37 -16.63
N LYS A 34 -11.46 -12.19 -17.88
CA LYS A 34 -11.45 -13.24 -18.90
C LYS A 34 -11.04 -12.65 -20.23
N ALA A 35 -10.03 -13.21 -20.86
CA ALA A 35 -9.57 -12.76 -22.17
C ALA A 35 -10.63 -13.01 -23.25
N ALA A 36 -10.71 -12.07 -24.20
CA ALA A 36 -11.50 -12.18 -25.41
C ALA A 36 -10.91 -11.29 -26.50
N HIS A 37 -11.31 -11.52 -27.74
CA HIS A 37 -10.96 -10.59 -28.81
C HIS A 37 -11.67 -9.25 -28.59
N SER A 38 -10.97 -8.12 -28.78
CA SER A 38 -11.53 -6.78 -28.52
C SER A 38 -12.74 -6.42 -29.39
N ALA A 39 -12.93 -7.10 -30.51
CA ALA A 39 -14.12 -6.96 -31.36
C ALA A 39 -15.37 -7.68 -30.78
N ASN A 40 -15.20 -8.56 -29.79
CA ASN A 40 -16.29 -9.30 -29.12
C ASN A 40 -16.12 -9.18 -27.59
N PRO A 41 -16.14 -7.96 -27.02
CA PRO A 41 -15.79 -7.73 -25.63
C PRO A 41 -16.78 -8.38 -24.64
N GLU A 42 -18.01 -8.65 -25.08
CA GLU A 42 -19.06 -9.31 -24.32
C GLU A 42 -18.74 -10.79 -23.97
N LYS A 43 -17.79 -11.40 -24.69
CA LYS A 43 -17.31 -12.78 -24.41
C LYS A 43 -16.24 -12.83 -23.33
N GLY A 44 -15.70 -11.67 -22.97
CA GLY A 44 -14.66 -11.50 -21.96
C GLY A 44 -15.13 -10.74 -20.72
N VAL A 45 -14.20 -10.62 -19.76
CA VAL A 45 -14.34 -9.75 -18.59
C VAL A 45 -13.08 -8.90 -18.50
N ASN A 46 -13.23 -7.59 -18.62
CA ASN A 46 -12.11 -6.67 -18.69
C ASN A 46 -11.57 -6.35 -17.28
N ALA A 47 -10.41 -6.90 -16.93
CA ALA A 47 -9.76 -6.67 -15.66
C ALA A 47 -9.38 -5.20 -15.42
N VAL A 48 -9.00 -4.44 -16.46
CA VAL A 48 -8.69 -3.02 -16.34
C VAL A 48 -9.93 -2.23 -15.91
N LYS A 49 -11.10 -2.50 -16.47
CA LYS A 49 -12.36 -1.86 -16.06
C LYS A 49 -12.71 -2.17 -14.59
N LYS A 50 -12.43 -3.40 -14.14
CA LYS A 50 -12.62 -3.79 -12.72
C LYS A 50 -11.64 -3.03 -11.83
N MET A 51 -10.38 -2.87 -12.24
CA MET A 51 -9.38 -2.08 -11.51
C MET A 51 -9.78 -0.60 -11.43
N CYS A 52 -10.22 0.00 -12.52
CA CYS A 52 -10.72 1.38 -12.51
C CYS A 52 -11.87 1.56 -11.51
N ARG A 53 -12.81 0.61 -11.46
CA ARG A 53 -13.90 0.63 -10.48
C ARG A 53 -13.38 0.52 -9.05
N LEU A 54 -12.44 -0.40 -8.80
CA LEU A 54 -11.82 -0.56 -7.48
C LEU A 54 -11.14 0.74 -7.01
N ILE A 55 -10.33 1.37 -7.87
CA ILE A 55 -9.63 2.62 -7.57
C ILE A 55 -10.63 3.74 -7.26
N SER A 56 -11.66 3.92 -8.08
CA SER A 56 -12.70 4.94 -7.85
C SER A 56 -13.45 4.76 -6.52
N GLU A 57 -13.57 3.53 -6.03
CA GLU A 57 -14.18 3.26 -4.73
C GLU A 57 -13.18 3.43 -3.58
N LEU A 58 -11.90 3.10 -3.80
CA LEU A 58 -10.82 3.36 -2.84
C LEU A 58 -10.66 4.86 -2.54
N ASP A 59 -10.82 5.73 -3.54
CA ASP A 59 -10.74 7.19 -3.37
C ASP A 59 -11.79 7.75 -2.39
N LYS A 60 -12.86 7.00 -2.13
CA LYS A 60 -13.90 7.38 -1.16
C LYS A 60 -13.54 7.01 0.29
N LEU A 61 -12.56 6.11 0.48
CA LEU A 61 -12.11 5.74 1.81
C LEU A 61 -11.35 6.90 2.45
N GLN A 62 -11.55 7.09 3.74
CA GLN A 62 -10.86 8.13 4.49
C GLN A 62 -9.81 7.50 5.41
N PRO A 63 -8.51 7.70 5.13
CA PRO A 63 -7.46 7.29 6.05
C PRO A 63 -7.61 7.99 7.41
N PRO A 64 -7.13 7.38 8.50
CA PRO A 64 -7.17 8.00 9.82
C PRO A 64 -6.32 9.29 9.86
N VAL A 65 -6.57 10.10 10.90
CA VAL A 65 -5.85 11.35 11.16
C VAL A 65 -5.20 11.26 12.54
N HIS A 66 -3.94 11.68 12.63
CA HIS A 66 -3.19 11.80 13.87
C HIS A 66 -2.88 13.28 14.11
N GLU A 67 -3.00 13.74 15.35
CA GLU A 67 -2.86 15.15 15.68
C GLU A 67 -1.50 15.75 15.22
N GLN A 68 -0.40 15.03 15.47
CA GLN A 68 0.95 15.50 15.14
C GLN A 68 1.45 15.00 13.78
N LEU A 69 1.09 13.77 13.36
CA LEU A 69 1.53 13.19 12.09
C LEU A 69 0.65 13.57 10.89
N GLY A 70 -0.49 14.22 11.16
CA GLY A 70 -1.45 14.60 10.13
C GLY A 70 -2.25 13.42 9.58
N LYS A 71 -2.77 13.55 8.37
CA LYS A 71 -3.61 12.55 7.71
C LYS A 71 -2.74 11.41 7.15
N GLY A 72 -3.20 10.17 7.32
CA GLY A 72 -2.71 9.03 6.56
C GLY A 72 -2.95 9.24 5.06
N ILE A 73 -2.16 8.60 4.20
CA ILE A 73 -2.27 8.76 2.74
C ILE A 73 -2.56 7.40 2.11
N MET A 74 -3.39 7.41 1.09
CA MET A 74 -3.65 6.30 0.17
C MET A 74 -3.51 6.86 -1.24
N GLU A 75 -2.56 6.35 -2.03
CA GLU A 75 -2.31 6.82 -3.39
C GLU A 75 -1.96 5.66 -4.30
N VAL A 76 -2.61 5.57 -5.45
CA VAL A 76 -2.25 4.58 -6.48
C VAL A 76 -1.09 5.13 -7.30
N THR A 77 0.05 4.43 -7.26
CA THR A 77 1.29 4.91 -7.85
C THR A 77 1.65 4.27 -9.18
N ASP A 78 1.08 3.13 -9.50
CA ASP A 78 1.23 2.48 -10.80
C ASP A 78 0.03 1.59 -11.12
N ILE A 79 -0.13 1.27 -12.40
CA ILE A 79 -1.13 0.32 -12.91
C ILE A 79 -0.60 -0.33 -14.19
N ILE A 80 -0.77 -1.63 -14.32
CA ILE A 80 -0.39 -2.37 -15.53
C ILE A 80 -1.36 -3.53 -15.78
N SER A 81 -1.73 -3.70 -17.05
CA SER A 81 -2.55 -4.84 -17.48
C SER A 81 -1.70 -6.01 -18.01
N SER A 82 -2.28 -7.17 -18.11
CA SER A 82 -1.67 -8.30 -18.82
C SER A 82 -2.70 -8.93 -19.77
N PRO A 83 -2.28 -9.20 -21.03
CA PRO A 83 -0.97 -8.87 -21.62
C PRO A 83 -0.74 -7.36 -21.78
N TYR A 84 0.54 -6.94 -21.78
CA TYR A 84 0.94 -5.57 -22.11
C TYR A 84 2.12 -5.59 -23.09
N PRO A 85 2.04 -4.86 -24.23
CA PRO A 85 0.84 -4.18 -24.74
C PRO A 85 -0.25 -5.17 -25.15
N GLY A 86 -1.51 -4.81 -24.85
CA GLY A 86 -2.69 -5.66 -25.08
C GLY A 86 -3.32 -5.44 -26.47
N ALA A 87 -2.59 -5.72 -27.55
CA ALA A 87 -3.12 -5.54 -28.89
C ALA A 87 -4.34 -6.44 -29.16
N SER A 88 -5.50 -5.81 -29.45
CA SER A 88 -6.76 -6.47 -29.81
C SER A 88 -7.28 -7.54 -28.82
N VAL A 89 -6.88 -7.46 -27.55
CA VAL A 89 -7.29 -8.39 -26.48
C VAL A 89 -7.95 -7.65 -25.34
N VAL A 90 -9.09 -8.18 -24.84
CA VAL A 90 -9.65 -7.79 -23.56
C VAL A 90 -8.73 -8.32 -22.46
N PRO A 91 -8.12 -7.49 -21.61
CA PRO A 91 -7.15 -7.96 -20.61
C PRO A 91 -7.84 -8.78 -19.52
N GLU A 92 -7.25 -9.93 -19.20
CA GLU A 92 -7.74 -10.83 -18.15
C GLU A 92 -7.13 -10.60 -16.78
N TYR A 93 -6.09 -9.77 -16.71
CA TYR A 93 -5.41 -9.43 -15.47
C TYR A 93 -5.01 -7.95 -15.46
N CYS A 94 -5.14 -7.32 -14.30
CA CYS A 94 -4.60 -5.98 -14.06
C CYS A 94 -4.11 -5.91 -12.62
N ARG A 95 -2.96 -5.25 -12.43
CA ARG A 95 -2.43 -4.95 -11.09
C ARG A 95 -2.16 -3.47 -10.95
N ALA A 96 -2.24 -2.99 -9.73
CA ALA A 96 -1.87 -1.65 -9.32
C ALA A 96 -1.18 -1.67 -7.96
N THR A 97 -0.33 -0.69 -7.70
CA THR A 97 0.30 -0.48 -6.39
C THR A 97 -0.38 0.67 -5.67
N LEU A 98 -0.86 0.41 -4.45
CA LEU A 98 -1.41 1.41 -3.55
C LEU A 98 -0.34 1.72 -2.47
N ASP A 99 0.27 2.91 -2.53
CA ASP A 99 1.17 3.42 -1.49
C ASP A 99 0.34 3.95 -0.32
N ARG A 100 0.65 3.46 0.87
CA ARG A 100 0.02 3.88 2.12
C ARG A 100 1.05 4.57 3.01
N ARG A 101 0.72 5.80 3.48
CA ARG A 101 1.44 6.44 4.59
C ARG A 101 0.67 6.17 5.87
N LEU A 102 1.32 5.39 6.73
CA LEU A 102 0.72 4.85 7.95
C LEU A 102 0.88 5.82 9.12
N LEU A 103 -0.06 5.77 10.03
CA LEU A 103 0.04 6.45 11.31
C LEU A 103 0.49 5.47 12.41
N THR A 104 0.91 6.00 13.53
CA THR A 104 1.24 5.16 14.69
C THR A 104 0.03 4.35 15.14
N GLY A 105 0.24 3.09 15.52
CA GLY A 105 -0.82 2.16 15.93
C GLY A 105 -1.52 1.42 14.80
N GLU A 106 -1.32 1.79 13.52
CA GLU A 106 -1.84 0.98 12.41
C GLU A 106 -1.10 -0.36 12.31
N THR A 107 -1.85 -1.45 12.18
CA THR A 107 -1.33 -2.82 12.00
C THR A 107 -1.55 -3.29 10.57
N LYS A 108 -0.93 -4.41 10.20
CA LYS A 108 -1.17 -5.04 8.89
C LYS A 108 -2.65 -5.32 8.65
N GLU A 109 -3.33 -5.81 9.69
CA GLU A 109 -4.75 -6.13 9.65
C GLU A 109 -5.60 -4.88 9.46
N SER A 110 -5.37 -3.83 10.26
CA SER A 110 -6.16 -2.59 10.19
C SER A 110 -5.99 -1.85 8.85
N VAL A 111 -4.83 -2.00 8.21
CA VAL A 111 -4.53 -1.37 6.91
C VAL A 111 -5.19 -2.11 5.75
N LEU A 112 -5.23 -3.45 5.78
CA LEU A 112 -5.82 -4.26 4.70
C LEU A 112 -7.33 -4.44 4.84
N ALA A 113 -7.89 -4.41 6.05
CA ALA A 113 -9.30 -4.69 6.28
C ALA A 113 -10.24 -3.81 5.44
N PRO A 114 -10.10 -2.45 5.41
CA PRO A 114 -10.99 -1.61 4.62
C PRO A 114 -10.94 -1.92 3.11
N VAL A 115 -9.77 -2.28 2.58
CA VAL A 115 -9.59 -2.64 1.17
C VAL A 115 -10.25 -3.98 0.87
N LYS A 116 -10.08 -4.97 1.75
CA LYS A 116 -10.72 -6.29 1.60
C LYS A 116 -12.24 -6.22 1.73
N GLU A 117 -12.75 -5.43 2.66
CA GLU A 117 -14.19 -5.19 2.82
C GLU A 117 -14.79 -4.52 1.58
N LEU A 118 -14.08 -3.55 1.01
CA LEU A 118 -14.47 -2.92 -0.24
C LEU A 118 -14.52 -3.94 -1.39
N ILE A 119 -13.50 -4.78 -1.55
CA ILE A 119 -13.47 -5.83 -2.56
C ILE A 119 -14.66 -6.77 -2.38
N ALA A 120 -14.89 -7.26 -1.16
CA ALA A 120 -16.00 -8.16 -0.86
C ALA A 120 -17.38 -7.54 -1.16
N ARG A 121 -17.54 -6.23 -0.95
CA ARG A 121 -18.74 -5.49 -1.36
C ARG A 121 -18.90 -5.46 -2.88
N LEU A 122 -17.84 -5.14 -3.61
CA LEU A 122 -17.86 -5.08 -5.08
C LEU A 122 -18.15 -6.44 -5.72
N GLU A 123 -17.62 -7.52 -5.14
CA GLU A 123 -17.89 -8.89 -5.58
C GLU A 123 -19.36 -9.32 -5.35
N LYS A 124 -20.00 -8.83 -4.28
CA LYS A 124 -21.45 -9.03 -4.06
C LYS A 124 -22.32 -8.26 -5.04
N GLU A 125 -21.90 -7.04 -5.42
CA GLU A 125 -22.63 -6.18 -6.35
C GLU A 125 -22.50 -6.65 -7.81
N ASP A 126 -21.40 -7.29 -8.15
CA ASP A 126 -21.06 -7.71 -9.51
C ASP A 126 -20.44 -9.11 -9.52
N PRO A 127 -21.20 -10.14 -9.92
CA PRO A 127 -20.71 -11.54 -9.95
C PRO A 127 -19.49 -11.77 -10.85
N GLN A 128 -19.19 -10.82 -11.77
CA GLN A 128 -18.00 -10.89 -12.61
C GLN A 128 -16.82 -10.08 -12.02
N PHE A 129 -17.00 -9.47 -10.85
CA PHE A 129 -15.92 -8.78 -10.18
C PHE A 129 -15.11 -9.79 -9.37
N SER A 130 -13.80 -9.81 -9.61
CA SER A 130 -12.85 -10.62 -8.83
C SER A 130 -11.60 -9.82 -8.60
N ALA A 131 -11.21 -9.65 -7.34
CA ALA A 131 -10.04 -8.87 -6.95
C ALA A 131 -9.35 -9.44 -5.71
N LYS A 132 -8.11 -9.03 -5.51
CA LYS A 132 -7.30 -9.38 -4.34
C LYS A 132 -6.47 -8.19 -3.89
N ALA A 133 -6.28 -8.05 -2.59
CA ALA A 133 -5.33 -7.13 -1.99
C ALA A 133 -4.38 -7.86 -1.05
N SER A 134 -3.08 -7.59 -1.17
CA SER A 134 -2.03 -8.14 -0.32
C SER A 134 -0.91 -7.13 -0.18
N PHE A 135 -0.03 -7.28 0.83
CA PHE A 135 1.19 -6.48 0.85
C PHE A 135 2.13 -6.92 -0.26
N SER A 136 2.77 -5.95 -0.91
CA SER A 136 3.88 -6.22 -1.83
C SER A 136 5.03 -6.85 -1.07
N VAL A 137 5.74 -7.78 -1.71
CA VAL A 137 6.91 -8.43 -1.14
C VAL A 137 8.16 -7.88 -1.81
N GLY A 138 9.01 -7.25 -1.02
CA GLY A 138 10.34 -6.86 -1.44
C GLY A 138 11.31 -8.04 -1.38
N LYS A 139 12.22 -8.12 -2.35
CA LYS A 139 13.35 -9.05 -2.38
C LYS A 139 14.60 -8.23 -2.63
N GLU A 140 15.53 -8.32 -1.69
CA GLU A 140 16.80 -7.60 -1.77
C GLU A 140 17.95 -8.60 -1.66
N LYS A 141 18.91 -8.48 -2.57
CA LYS A 141 20.13 -9.29 -2.54
C LYS A 141 21.22 -8.55 -1.78
N CYS A 142 21.71 -9.16 -0.71
CA CYS A 142 22.81 -8.62 0.09
C CYS A 142 24.16 -8.79 -0.63
N TYR A 143 25.19 -8.06 -0.19
CA TYR A 143 26.57 -8.20 -0.69
C TYR A 143 27.15 -9.62 -0.49
N THR A 144 26.59 -10.41 0.40
CA THR A 144 26.94 -11.81 0.64
C THR A 144 26.19 -12.81 -0.24
N ASP A 145 25.46 -12.34 -1.26
CA ASP A 145 24.53 -13.10 -2.09
C ASP A 145 23.31 -13.68 -1.36
N ALA A 146 23.17 -13.46 -0.06
CA ALA A 146 21.95 -13.81 0.67
C ALA A 146 20.76 -12.95 0.22
N GLU A 147 19.61 -13.57 0.02
CA GLU A 147 18.36 -12.85 -0.26
C GLU A 147 17.60 -12.54 1.05
N ILE A 148 17.21 -11.29 1.22
CA ILE A 148 16.26 -10.87 2.24
C ILE A 148 14.93 -10.64 1.56
N GLN A 149 13.89 -11.27 2.09
CA GLN A 149 12.53 -11.14 1.59
C GLN A 149 11.59 -10.74 2.73
N GLY A 150 10.69 -9.79 2.46
CA GLY A 150 9.71 -9.37 3.44
C GLY A 150 8.58 -8.54 2.83
N GLU A 151 7.45 -8.53 3.51
CA GLU A 151 6.35 -7.65 3.15
C GLU A 151 6.76 -6.19 3.34
N ARG A 152 6.40 -5.36 2.38
CA ARG A 152 6.64 -3.91 2.44
C ARG A 152 5.65 -3.24 3.38
N PHE A 153 5.86 -3.44 4.66
CA PHE A 153 5.10 -2.83 5.74
C PHE A 153 6.06 -2.31 6.82
N PHE A 154 6.13 -1.00 6.96
CA PHE A 154 7.01 -0.27 7.87
C PHE A 154 6.13 0.61 8.75
N PRO A 155 5.93 0.29 10.04
CA PRO A 155 5.01 1.02 10.92
C PRO A 155 5.42 2.47 11.14
N GLY A 156 4.45 3.34 11.32
CA GLY A 156 4.68 4.70 11.80
C GLY A 156 5.03 4.70 13.29
N TRP A 157 5.74 5.73 13.72
CA TRP A 157 6.08 5.92 15.12
C TRP A 157 5.97 7.40 15.52
N TYR A 158 5.71 7.62 16.80
CA TYR A 158 5.65 8.94 17.38
C TYR A 158 6.02 8.86 18.86
N TYR A 159 6.87 9.74 19.31
CA TYR A 159 7.23 9.96 20.70
C TYR A 159 6.87 11.38 21.11
N ASP A 160 6.33 11.54 22.32
CA ASP A 160 6.02 12.87 22.85
C ASP A 160 7.33 13.67 22.96
N PRO A 161 7.41 14.87 22.36
CA PRO A 161 8.59 15.73 22.53
C PRO A 161 8.95 16.03 23.98
N LYS A 162 8.03 15.87 24.91
CA LYS A 162 8.24 16.09 26.35
C LYS A 162 8.95 14.95 27.07
N GLU A 163 9.17 13.82 26.40
CA GLU A 163 9.89 12.68 26.97
C GLU A 163 11.30 13.10 27.42
N ASP A 164 11.70 12.67 28.61
CA ASP A 164 12.95 13.09 29.25
C ASP A 164 14.20 12.92 28.38
N TYR A 165 14.26 11.80 27.65
CA TYR A 165 15.41 11.55 26.77
C TYR A 165 15.45 12.49 25.56
N ILE A 166 14.28 12.91 25.04
CA ILE A 166 14.19 13.89 23.95
C ILE A 166 14.62 15.26 24.48
N GLN A 167 14.14 15.64 25.64
CA GLN A 167 14.53 16.89 26.29
C GLN A 167 16.04 16.96 26.57
N LYS A 168 16.67 15.86 26.97
CA LYS A 168 18.12 15.77 27.14
C LYS A 168 18.94 15.96 25.84
N ILE A 169 18.35 15.58 24.69
CA ILE A 169 19.01 15.79 23.40
C ILE A 169 18.86 17.24 22.94
N LEU A 170 17.77 17.90 23.32
CA LEU A 170 17.51 19.29 22.97
C LEU A 170 18.39 20.29 23.77
N GLY A 171 19.00 19.85 24.89
CA GLY A 171 19.89 20.65 25.75
C GLY A 171 19.14 21.36 26.81
#